data_3154a39dbaa9bf759d5eb1356d89b37a
#
_entry.id   3154a39dbaa9bf759d5eb1356d89b37a
#
_cell.length_a   1.000
_cell.length_b   1.000
_cell.length_c   1.000
_cell.angle_alpha   90.00
_cell.angle_beta   90.00
_cell.angle_gamma   90.00
#
_symmetry.space_group_name_H-M   'P 1'
#
loop_
_entity.id
_entity.type
_entity.pdbx_description
1 polymer ?
#
loop_
_entity_poly.entity_id
_entity_poly.type
_entity_poly.pdbx_seq_one_letter_code
_entity_poly.pdbx_strand_id
1 'polypeptide(L)'
;MKKALITGISGQDGSYLAEYLLGLGYEVWGLVRREPASMRWLDPVRHRLEFVFGDMRDAESLGVAFQKAWPDEVYNLAGQVFVPTSWEFPAETFDINVGGVARLLQIIERTKPDTRFYQASSSEMVGNFDGAMDEQVPLRPTSPYGVSKLAAHRLVEVYRARKVFAVGGILFNHESPRRGPEMVTRKITRAAAAWVAGDHTPLRLGNLDARRDWGFAGDYVRAMHAMLQAPAPSDYVIGTGESHSVRDFLREVIASLRELGDRAPRSAEEWVQVDPRFLRTGEIHDLRADPRLAKEQLGWHPSVNFKELVRMMVKADLEAVREPARTA
;
A
#
# COMPACT_ATOMS: atom_id res chain seq x y z
N MET A 1 -23.87 -5.63 -13.54
CA MET A 1 -23.05 -5.30 -12.34
C MET A 1 -21.64 -5.77 -12.65
N LYS A 2 -20.62 -4.90 -12.53
CA LYS A 2 -19.23 -5.31 -12.75
C LYS A 2 -18.72 -6.16 -11.59
N LYS A 3 -17.83 -7.11 -11.90
CA LYS A 3 -17.20 -7.99 -10.93
C LYS A 3 -15.73 -7.64 -10.76
N ALA A 4 -15.28 -7.48 -9.53
CA ALA A 4 -13.88 -7.22 -9.19
C ALA A 4 -13.30 -8.37 -8.35
N LEU A 5 -12.11 -8.83 -8.71
CA LEU A 5 -11.30 -9.73 -7.89
C LEU A 5 -10.13 -8.95 -7.28
N ILE A 6 -10.05 -8.92 -5.96
CA ILE A 6 -9.00 -8.24 -5.21
C ILE A 6 -8.10 -9.29 -4.56
N THR A 7 -6.83 -9.37 -4.97
CA THR A 7 -5.83 -10.11 -4.21
C THR A 7 -5.30 -9.23 -3.07
N GLY A 8 -4.99 -9.82 -1.92
CA GLY A 8 -4.58 -9.03 -0.76
C GLY A 8 -5.69 -8.18 -0.13
N ILE A 9 -6.96 -8.61 -0.30
CA ILE A 9 -8.15 -7.88 0.18
C ILE A 9 -8.12 -7.57 1.69
N SER A 10 -7.49 -8.42 2.51
CA SER A 10 -7.40 -8.23 3.96
C SER A 10 -6.37 -7.17 4.40
N GLY A 11 -5.55 -6.69 3.47
CA GLY A 11 -4.56 -5.64 3.71
C GLY A 11 -5.18 -4.24 3.80
N GLN A 12 -4.32 -3.23 4.04
CA GLN A 12 -4.73 -1.82 4.09
C GLN A 12 -5.51 -1.45 2.81
N ASP A 13 -4.84 -1.50 1.66
CA ASP A 13 -5.40 -1.04 0.39
C ASP A 13 -6.56 -1.90 -0.07
N GLY A 14 -6.43 -3.23 0.10
CA GLY A 14 -7.50 -4.17 -0.28
C GLY A 14 -8.80 -3.91 0.45
N SER A 15 -8.73 -3.58 1.75
CA SER A 15 -9.92 -3.29 2.54
C SER A 15 -10.58 -1.96 2.18
N TYR A 16 -9.80 -0.89 1.92
CA TYR A 16 -10.34 0.38 1.41
C TYR A 16 -10.92 0.23 0.00
N LEU A 17 -10.24 -0.53 -0.87
CA LEU A 17 -10.72 -0.77 -2.22
C LEU A 17 -12.02 -1.57 -2.23
N ALA A 18 -12.14 -2.58 -1.37
CA ALA A 18 -13.36 -3.36 -1.23
C ALA A 18 -14.56 -2.47 -0.83
N GLU A 19 -14.39 -1.62 0.19
CA GLU A 19 -15.42 -0.66 0.60
C GLU A 19 -15.79 0.31 -0.53
N TYR A 20 -14.78 0.83 -1.23
CA TYR A 20 -14.97 1.77 -2.33
C TYR A 20 -15.74 1.14 -3.50
N LEU A 21 -15.34 -0.06 -3.95
CA LEU A 21 -16.01 -0.75 -5.05
C LEU A 21 -17.42 -1.20 -4.71
N LEU A 22 -17.67 -1.66 -3.48
CA LEU A 22 -19.02 -1.94 -2.99
C LEU A 22 -19.91 -0.69 -2.99
N GLY A 23 -19.33 0.50 -2.68
CA GLY A 23 -20.01 1.79 -2.79
C GLY A 23 -20.40 2.16 -4.22
N LEU A 24 -19.63 1.70 -5.21
CA LEU A 24 -19.90 1.87 -6.64
C LEU A 24 -20.83 0.79 -7.23
N GLY A 25 -21.30 -0.16 -6.41
CA GLY A 25 -22.21 -1.21 -6.85
C GLY A 25 -21.55 -2.41 -7.55
N TYR A 26 -20.25 -2.64 -7.30
CA TYR A 26 -19.56 -3.83 -7.78
C TYR A 26 -19.95 -5.07 -6.96
N GLU A 27 -19.90 -6.25 -7.60
CA GLU A 27 -19.76 -7.54 -6.94
C GLU A 27 -18.27 -7.75 -6.64
N VAL A 28 -17.90 -7.81 -5.36
CA VAL A 28 -16.49 -7.82 -4.94
C VAL A 28 -16.11 -9.19 -4.40
N TRP A 29 -15.09 -9.78 -5.04
CA TRP A 29 -14.48 -11.05 -4.66
C TRP A 29 -13.09 -10.81 -4.05
N GLY A 30 -12.84 -11.41 -2.91
CA GLY A 30 -11.54 -11.35 -2.24
C GLY A 30 -10.78 -12.66 -2.35
N LEU A 31 -9.55 -12.61 -2.90
CA LEU A 31 -8.62 -13.73 -2.81
C LEU A 31 -7.98 -13.74 -1.42
N VAL A 32 -8.17 -14.82 -0.69
CA VAL A 32 -7.62 -15.04 0.65
C VAL A 32 -6.87 -16.36 0.72
N ARG A 33 -5.84 -16.43 1.58
CA ARG A 33 -5.20 -17.71 1.89
C ARG A 33 -6.08 -18.51 2.85
N ARG A 34 -5.86 -19.84 2.94
CA ARG A 34 -6.60 -20.70 3.88
C ARG A 34 -6.43 -20.27 5.34
N GLU A 35 -5.24 -19.77 5.66
CA GLU A 35 -4.94 -19.11 6.93
C GLU A 35 -4.72 -17.62 6.66
N PRO A 36 -5.80 -16.84 6.58
CA PRO A 36 -5.69 -15.41 6.32
C PRO A 36 -5.07 -14.71 7.52
N ALA A 37 -4.29 -13.68 7.25
CA ALA A 37 -4.03 -12.63 8.23
C ALA A 37 -5.37 -12.06 8.74
N SER A 38 -5.34 -11.28 9.80
CA SER A 38 -6.56 -10.68 10.36
C SER A 38 -7.47 -10.09 9.29
N MET A 39 -8.75 -10.46 9.34
CA MET A 39 -9.81 -9.94 8.44
C MET A 39 -10.55 -8.74 9.05
N ARG A 40 -10.13 -8.23 10.20
CA ARG A 40 -10.82 -7.21 11.00
C ARG A 40 -11.23 -5.95 10.22
N TRP A 41 -10.43 -5.55 9.23
CA TRP A 41 -10.72 -4.38 8.42
C TRP A 41 -11.88 -4.58 7.46
N LEU A 42 -12.25 -5.84 7.19
CA LEU A 42 -13.38 -6.19 6.34
C LEU A 42 -14.67 -6.45 7.13
N ASP A 43 -14.62 -6.56 8.46
CA ASP A 43 -15.79 -6.90 9.28
C ASP A 43 -17.02 -6.01 9.00
N PRO A 44 -16.89 -4.68 8.80
CA PRO A 44 -18.06 -3.84 8.50
C PRO A 44 -18.78 -4.19 7.19
N VAL A 45 -18.05 -4.71 6.21
CA VAL A 45 -18.57 -5.01 4.87
C VAL A 45 -18.52 -6.49 4.50
N ARG A 46 -18.08 -7.35 5.41
CA ARG A 46 -17.82 -8.77 5.17
C ARG A 46 -19.02 -9.52 4.59
N HIS A 47 -20.22 -9.17 5.05
CA HIS A 47 -21.49 -9.77 4.59
C HIS A 47 -21.86 -9.42 3.14
N ARG A 48 -21.16 -8.50 2.51
CA ARG A 48 -21.32 -8.06 1.13
C ARG A 48 -20.21 -8.56 0.20
N LEU A 49 -19.25 -9.30 0.73
CA LEU A 49 -18.07 -9.79 0.00
C LEU A 49 -18.19 -11.28 -0.27
N GLU A 50 -17.74 -11.68 -1.45
CA GLU A 50 -17.49 -13.08 -1.75
C GLU A 50 -16.01 -13.41 -1.56
N PHE A 51 -15.70 -14.63 -1.10
CA PHE A 51 -14.32 -15.04 -0.85
C PHE A 51 -13.97 -16.30 -1.64
N VAL A 52 -12.75 -16.29 -2.19
CA VAL A 52 -12.13 -17.44 -2.84
C VAL A 52 -10.75 -17.70 -2.23
N PHE A 53 -10.42 -18.99 -2.12
CA PHE A 53 -9.11 -19.38 -1.60
C PHE A 53 -8.09 -19.48 -2.74
N GLY A 54 -6.88 -18.95 -2.50
CA GLY A 54 -5.76 -19.07 -3.41
C GLY A 54 -4.49 -18.49 -2.83
N ASP A 55 -3.35 -18.90 -3.40
CA ASP A 55 -2.02 -18.41 -3.05
C ASP A 55 -1.34 -17.90 -4.33
N MET A 56 -0.66 -16.75 -4.27
CA MET A 56 0.06 -16.18 -5.41
C MET A 56 1.14 -17.12 -5.97
N ARG A 57 1.59 -18.08 -5.18
CA ARG A 57 2.58 -19.11 -5.56
C ARG A 57 1.97 -20.33 -6.24
N ASP A 58 0.65 -20.47 -6.23
CA ASP A 58 -0.05 -21.64 -6.75
C ASP A 58 -0.97 -21.26 -7.92
N ALA A 59 -0.53 -21.66 -9.14
CA ALA A 59 -1.26 -21.38 -10.37
C ALA A 59 -2.65 -22.03 -10.44
N GLU A 60 -2.79 -23.23 -9.87
CA GLU A 60 -4.06 -23.96 -9.88
C GLU A 60 -5.11 -23.26 -9.03
N SER A 61 -4.74 -22.89 -7.80
CA SER A 61 -5.65 -22.18 -6.90
C SER A 61 -6.05 -20.79 -7.45
N LEU A 62 -5.12 -20.07 -8.09
CA LEU A 62 -5.43 -18.81 -8.78
C LEU A 62 -6.38 -19.02 -9.96
N GLY A 63 -6.19 -20.10 -10.74
CA GLY A 63 -7.07 -20.46 -11.85
C GLY A 63 -8.50 -20.76 -11.37
N VAL A 64 -8.65 -21.56 -10.32
CA VAL A 64 -9.93 -21.87 -9.69
C VAL A 64 -10.59 -20.61 -9.13
N ALA A 65 -9.83 -19.75 -8.45
CA ALA A 65 -10.34 -18.49 -7.92
C ALA A 65 -10.85 -17.56 -9.03
N PHE A 66 -10.08 -17.43 -10.11
CA PHE A 66 -10.44 -16.61 -11.26
C PHE A 66 -11.70 -17.13 -11.96
N GLN A 67 -11.81 -18.44 -12.17
CA GLN A 67 -13.00 -19.05 -12.78
C GLN A 67 -14.26 -18.87 -11.94
N LYS A 68 -14.15 -18.95 -10.60
CA LYS A 68 -15.29 -18.71 -9.70
C LYS A 68 -15.75 -17.26 -9.73
N ALA A 69 -14.83 -16.32 -9.61
CA ALA A 69 -15.13 -14.90 -9.59
C ALA A 69 -15.55 -14.38 -10.98
N TRP A 70 -14.96 -14.92 -12.05
CA TRP A 70 -15.13 -14.49 -13.45
C TRP A 70 -15.08 -12.97 -13.60
N PRO A 71 -13.99 -12.31 -13.14
CA PRO A 71 -13.96 -10.88 -12.90
C PRO A 71 -13.87 -10.08 -14.20
N ASP A 72 -14.46 -8.89 -14.19
CA ASP A 72 -14.24 -7.87 -15.22
C ASP A 72 -12.96 -7.06 -14.92
N GLU A 73 -12.62 -6.97 -13.64
CA GLU A 73 -11.44 -6.23 -13.16
C GLU A 73 -10.69 -7.04 -12.09
N VAL A 74 -9.38 -7.12 -12.21
CA VAL A 74 -8.48 -7.73 -11.22
C VAL A 74 -7.58 -6.66 -10.64
N TYR A 75 -7.61 -6.51 -9.31
CA TYR A 75 -6.73 -5.62 -8.56
C TYR A 75 -5.70 -6.46 -7.80
N ASN A 76 -4.46 -6.48 -8.29
CA ASN A 76 -3.41 -7.26 -7.67
C ASN A 76 -2.67 -6.43 -6.63
N LEU A 77 -3.10 -6.56 -5.37
CA LEU A 77 -2.53 -5.90 -4.19
C LEU A 77 -1.77 -6.89 -3.29
N ALA A 78 -1.87 -8.19 -3.54
CA ALA A 78 -1.12 -9.19 -2.81
C ALA A 78 0.37 -9.08 -3.13
N GLY A 79 1.19 -9.15 -2.09
CA GLY A 79 2.64 -9.12 -2.24
C GLY A 79 3.35 -9.20 -0.89
N GLN A 80 4.62 -9.58 -0.93
CA GLN A 80 5.54 -9.33 0.16
C GLN A 80 5.98 -7.87 0.04
N VAL A 81 5.69 -7.02 1.05
CA VAL A 81 5.83 -5.55 0.97
C VAL A 81 6.88 -4.96 1.93
N PHE A 82 7.36 -5.76 2.89
CA PHE A 82 8.31 -5.28 3.89
C PHE A 82 9.74 -5.46 3.39
N VAL A 83 10.40 -4.33 3.08
CA VAL A 83 11.75 -4.32 2.46
C VAL A 83 12.77 -5.17 3.23
N PRO A 84 12.90 -5.10 4.57
CA PRO A 84 13.82 -5.96 5.32
C PRO A 84 13.61 -7.45 5.04
N THR A 85 12.38 -7.95 5.06
CA THR A 85 12.07 -9.36 4.77
C THR A 85 12.52 -9.78 3.37
N SER A 86 12.54 -8.86 2.40
CA SER A 86 13.02 -9.21 1.05
C SER A 86 14.52 -9.52 0.99
N TRP A 87 15.31 -9.03 1.94
CA TRP A 87 16.71 -9.39 2.09
C TRP A 87 16.90 -10.77 2.74
N GLU A 88 16.02 -11.12 3.66
CA GLU A 88 16.06 -12.42 4.35
C GLU A 88 15.52 -13.55 3.46
N PHE A 89 14.45 -13.26 2.70
CA PHE A 89 13.74 -14.24 1.86
C PHE A 89 13.55 -13.73 0.41
N PRO A 90 14.63 -13.49 -0.35
CA PRO A 90 14.53 -12.92 -1.70
C PRO A 90 13.79 -13.85 -2.67
N ALA A 91 14.04 -15.15 -2.64
CA ALA A 91 13.41 -16.12 -3.54
C ALA A 91 11.88 -16.16 -3.33
N GLU A 92 11.41 -16.20 -2.08
CA GLU A 92 9.98 -16.15 -1.78
C GLU A 92 9.36 -14.81 -2.20
N THR A 93 10.07 -13.69 -1.97
CA THR A 93 9.65 -12.36 -2.43
C THR A 93 9.43 -12.34 -3.94
N PHE A 94 10.34 -12.93 -4.72
CA PHE A 94 10.21 -13.02 -6.18
C PHE A 94 9.07 -13.95 -6.60
N ASP A 95 8.90 -15.11 -5.98
CA ASP A 95 7.82 -16.02 -6.35
C ASP A 95 6.43 -15.40 -6.11
N ILE A 96 6.27 -14.68 -5.00
CA ILE A 96 5.03 -13.97 -4.70
C ILE A 96 4.84 -12.76 -5.64
N ASN A 97 5.83 -11.85 -5.68
CA ASN A 97 5.68 -10.55 -6.32
C ASN A 97 5.79 -10.59 -7.85
N VAL A 98 6.56 -11.53 -8.40
CA VAL A 98 6.79 -11.67 -9.85
C VAL A 98 6.05 -12.89 -10.39
N GLY A 99 6.29 -14.05 -9.79
CA GLY A 99 5.64 -15.30 -10.17
C GLY A 99 4.12 -15.22 -10.10
N GLY A 100 3.59 -14.62 -9.01
CA GLY A 100 2.15 -14.40 -8.84
C GLY A 100 1.56 -13.51 -9.93
N VAL A 101 2.23 -12.42 -10.29
CA VAL A 101 1.80 -11.52 -11.38
C VAL A 101 1.81 -12.25 -12.72
N ALA A 102 2.88 -13.01 -13.01
CA ALA A 102 2.97 -13.79 -14.24
C ALA A 102 1.83 -14.81 -14.36
N ARG A 103 1.50 -15.52 -13.26
CA ARG A 103 0.38 -16.48 -13.21
C ARG A 103 -0.97 -15.80 -13.48
N LEU A 104 -1.25 -14.68 -12.82
CA LEU A 104 -2.51 -13.94 -13.02
C LEU A 104 -2.64 -13.43 -14.46
N LEU A 105 -1.61 -12.79 -15.01
CA LEU A 105 -1.63 -12.29 -16.38
C LEU A 105 -1.81 -13.42 -17.40
N GLN A 106 -1.18 -14.58 -17.19
CA GLN A 106 -1.35 -15.75 -18.04
C GLN A 106 -2.78 -16.32 -17.95
N ILE A 107 -3.37 -16.37 -16.76
CA ILE A 107 -4.76 -16.80 -16.57
C ILE A 107 -5.71 -15.86 -17.30
N ILE A 108 -5.55 -14.55 -17.14
CA ILE A 108 -6.37 -13.53 -17.82
C ILE A 108 -6.27 -13.70 -19.34
N GLU A 109 -5.05 -13.72 -19.88
CA GLU A 109 -4.83 -13.84 -21.33
C GLU A 109 -5.50 -15.08 -21.94
N ARG A 110 -5.45 -16.22 -21.22
CA ARG A 110 -5.97 -17.50 -21.71
C ARG A 110 -7.47 -17.72 -21.48
N THR A 111 -8.03 -17.11 -20.41
CA THR A 111 -9.36 -17.44 -19.92
C THR A 111 -10.39 -16.36 -20.24
N LYS A 112 -10.07 -15.10 -19.98
CA LYS A 112 -10.94 -13.93 -20.19
C LYS A 112 -10.08 -12.71 -20.53
N PRO A 113 -9.56 -12.57 -21.76
CA PRO A 113 -8.61 -11.52 -22.14
C PRO A 113 -9.16 -10.09 -22.05
N ASP A 114 -10.49 -9.93 -21.96
CA ASP A 114 -11.13 -8.63 -21.75
C ASP A 114 -11.09 -8.16 -20.28
N THR A 115 -10.63 -9.01 -19.36
CA THR A 115 -10.45 -8.62 -17.95
C THR A 115 -9.38 -7.53 -17.85
N ARG A 116 -9.72 -6.42 -17.19
CA ARG A 116 -8.77 -5.34 -16.91
C ARG A 116 -7.94 -5.66 -15.67
N PHE A 117 -6.64 -5.50 -15.76
CA PHE A 117 -5.69 -5.86 -14.72
C PHE A 117 -4.94 -4.65 -14.18
N TYR A 118 -5.03 -4.44 -12.87
CA TYR A 118 -4.25 -3.45 -12.13
C TYR A 118 -3.14 -4.13 -11.32
N GLN A 119 -1.91 -3.64 -11.45
CA GLN A 119 -0.75 -4.04 -10.67
C GLN A 119 -0.35 -2.92 -9.71
N ALA A 120 -0.29 -3.22 -8.41
CA ALA A 120 0.37 -2.36 -7.44
C ALA A 120 1.89 -2.42 -7.64
N SER A 121 2.42 -1.47 -8.40
CA SER A 121 3.85 -1.19 -8.53
C SER A 121 4.30 -0.28 -7.36
N SER A 122 5.55 0.18 -7.35
CA SER A 122 6.10 0.88 -6.19
C SER A 122 7.15 1.92 -6.60
N SER A 123 7.20 3.05 -5.90
CA SER A 123 8.28 4.03 -6.00
C SER A 123 9.67 3.46 -5.63
N GLU A 124 9.73 2.37 -4.86
CA GLU A 124 10.99 1.65 -4.56
C GLU A 124 11.68 1.07 -5.83
N MET A 125 10.98 1.04 -6.98
CA MET A 125 11.59 0.70 -8.27
C MET A 125 12.55 1.78 -8.78
N VAL A 126 12.37 3.03 -8.35
CA VAL A 126 13.18 4.17 -8.82
C VAL A 126 14.55 4.18 -8.15
N GLY A 127 14.61 3.88 -6.85
CA GLY A 127 15.83 4.05 -6.05
C GLY A 127 16.11 5.52 -5.74
N ASN A 128 17.38 5.89 -5.59
CA ASN A 128 17.76 7.28 -5.34
C ASN A 128 17.68 8.10 -6.62
N PHE A 129 16.95 9.19 -6.58
CA PHE A 129 16.79 10.14 -7.68
C PHE A 129 16.61 11.56 -7.10
N ASP A 130 17.25 12.54 -7.74
CA ASP A 130 17.15 13.93 -7.32
C ASP A 130 15.96 14.62 -7.99
N GLY A 131 14.97 15.00 -7.22
CA GLY A 131 13.79 15.71 -7.70
C GLY A 131 12.48 14.92 -7.58
N ALA A 132 11.43 15.45 -8.17
CA ALA A 132 10.13 14.78 -8.25
C ALA A 132 10.15 13.71 -9.36
N MET A 133 9.49 12.58 -9.09
CA MET A 133 9.56 11.37 -9.91
C MET A 133 8.26 11.21 -10.68
N ASP A 134 8.35 11.28 -12.01
CA ASP A 134 7.26 10.98 -12.96
C ASP A 134 7.40 9.56 -13.53
N GLU A 135 6.58 9.22 -14.53
CA GLU A 135 6.56 7.91 -15.19
C GLU A 135 7.79 7.65 -16.07
N GLN A 136 8.63 8.67 -16.35
CA GLN A 136 9.78 8.58 -17.23
C GLN A 136 11.11 8.42 -16.48
N VAL A 137 11.10 8.51 -15.15
CA VAL A 137 12.34 8.40 -14.36
C VAL A 137 13.02 7.04 -14.56
N PRO A 138 14.36 6.99 -14.58
CA PRO A 138 15.09 5.73 -14.64
C PRO A 138 14.81 4.85 -13.42
N LEU A 139 14.45 3.59 -13.66
CA LEU A 139 14.17 2.62 -12.60
C LEU A 139 15.47 1.91 -12.19
N ARG A 140 15.94 2.17 -10.96
CA ARG A 140 17.23 1.69 -10.41
C ARG A 140 17.04 1.21 -8.97
N PRO A 141 16.28 0.12 -8.74
CA PRO A 141 15.95 -0.35 -7.39
C PRO A 141 17.20 -0.72 -6.59
N THR A 142 17.15 -0.47 -5.28
CA THR A 142 18.25 -0.71 -4.34
C THR A 142 17.99 -1.85 -3.37
N SER A 143 16.89 -2.59 -3.53
CA SER A 143 16.51 -3.71 -2.68
C SER A 143 15.91 -4.87 -3.48
N PRO A 144 15.96 -6.13 -2.98
CA PRO A 144 15.28 -7.27 -3.62
C PRO A 144 13.78 -7.01 -3.82
N TYR A 145 13.13 -6.33 -2.87
CA TYR A 145 11.74 -5.88 -3.02
C TYR A 145 11.57 -4.95 -4.23
N GLY A 146 12.37 -3.89 -4.31
CA GLY A 146 12.31 -2.95 -5.44
C GLY A 146 12.55 -3.64 -6.79
N VAL A 147 13.54 -4.57 -6.86
CA VAL A 147 13.81 -5.38 -8.06
C VAL A 147 12.61 -6.26 -8.40
N SER A 148 11.98 -6.92 -7.41
CA SER A 148 10.78 -7.73 -7.66
C SER A 148 9.61 -6.91 -8.19
N LYS A 149 9.40 -5.70 -7.65
CA LYS A 149 8.36 -4.78 -8.13
C LYS A 149 8.63 -4.30 -9.55
N LEU A 150 9.89 -3.99 -9.87
CA LEU A 150 10.30 -3.64 -11.25
C LEU A 150 10.05 -4.79 -12.23
N ALA A 151 10.44 -6.01 -11.89
CA ALA A 151 10.19 -7.18 -12.74
C ALA A 151 8.69 -7.41 -12.98
N ALA A 152 7.87 -7.30 -11.94
CA ALA A 152 6.40 -7.39 -12.06
C ALA A 152 5.83 -6.27 -12.94
N HIS A 153 6.31 -5.04 -12.78
CA HIS A 153 5.91 -3.90 -13.60
C HIS A 153 6.24 -4.10 -15.08
N ARG A 154 7.44 -4.61 -15.40
CA ARG A 154 7.83 -4.95 -16.78
C ARG A 154 6.98 -6.07 -17.38
N LEU A 155 6.53 -7.04 -16.58
CA LEU A 155 5.56 -8.04 -17.07
C LEU A 155 4.24 -7.39 -17.49
N VAL A 156 3.74 -6.40 -16.73
CA VAL A 156 2.52 -5.65 -17.11
C VAL A 156 2.69 -4.99 -18.48
N GLU A 157 3.81 -4.33 -18.73
CA GLU A 157 4.11 -3.70 -20.03
C GLU A 157 4.14 -4.73 -21.18
N VAL A 158 4.78 -5.89 -20.95
CA VAL A 158 4.86 -6.97 -21.94
C VAL A 158 3.46 -7.51 -22.29
N TYR A 159 2.62 -7.75 -21.29
CA TYR A 159 1.25 -8.24 -21.53
C TYR A 159 0.34 -7.16 -22.14
N ARG A 160 0.56 -5.89 -21.83
CA ARG A 160 -0.09 -4.76 -22.51
C ARG A 160 0.21 -4.74 -24.01
N ALA A 161 1.47 -5.00 -24.40
CA ALA A 161 1.86 -5.14 -25.81
C ALA A 161 1.16 -6.34 -26.49
N ARG A 162 0.74 -7.35 -25.72
CA ARG A 162 -0.04 -8.50 -26.19
C ARG A 162 -1.58 -8.28 -26.13
N LYS A 163 -2.01 -7.02 -25.98
CA LYS A 163 -3.43 -6.60 -25.95
C LYS A 163 -4.20 -6.94 -24.67
N VAL A 164 -3.56 -7.37 -23.60
CA VAL A 164 -4.20 -7.41 -22.29
C VAL A 164 -4.32 -5.97 -21.76
N PHE A 165 -5.51 -5.57 -21.30
CA PHE A 165 -5.65 -4.28 -20.64
C PHE A 165 -5.00 -4.35 -19.25
N ALA A 166 -3.72 -4.02 -19.17
CA ALA A 166 -2.93 -4.10 -17.96
C ALA A 166 -2.25 -2.76 -17.63
N VAL A 167 -2.39 -2.29 -16.38
CA VAL A 167 -1.88 -1.02 -15.89
C VAL A 167 -1.04 -1.20 -14.63
N GLY A 168 0.00 -0.38 -14.47
CA GLY A 168 0.84 -0.33 -13.28
C GLY A 168 0.68 0.98 -12.53
N GLY A 169 0.24 0.94 -11.28
CA GLY A 169 0.26 2.11 -10.40
C GLY A 169 1.61 2.22 -9.70
N ILE A 170 2.42 3.21 -10.04
CA ILE A 170 3.70 3.50 -9.36
C ILE A 170 3.37 4.26 -8.08
N LEU A 171 3.07 3.49 -7.04
CA LEU A 171 2.57 4.04 -5.79
C LEU A 171 3.70 4.55 -4.91
N PHE A 172 3.58 5.78 -4.46
CA PHE A 172 4.37 6.33 -3.38
C PHE A 172 3.81 5.89 -2.04
N ASN A 173 4.49 6.20 -0.94
CA ASN A 173 4.09 5.74 0.37
C ASN A 173 2.68 6.23 0.70
N HIS A 174 1.82 5.33 1.14
CA HIS A 174 0.46 5.67 1.52
C HIS A 174 0.05 4.95 2.80
N GLU A 175 -0.53 5.70 3.66
CA GLU A 175 -0.72 5.36 5.05
C GLU A 175 -2.18 5.48 5.45
N SER A 176 -2.53 4.86 6.56
CA SER A 176 -3.84 4.97 7.18
C SER A 176 -3.85 4.35 8.58
N PRO A 177 -4.95 4.44 9.33
CA PRO A 177 -5.18 3.64 10.53
C PRO A 177 -5.07 2.12 10.32
N ARG A 178 -5.16 1.65 9.05
CA ARG A 178 -5.06 0.22 8.69
C ARG A 178 -3.64 -0.22 8.31
N ARG A 179 -2.65 0.68 8.39
CA ARG A 179 -1.26 0.36 8.07
C ARG A 179 -0.70 -0.73 8.97
N GLY A 180 0.16 -1.61 8.43
CA GLY A 180 0.84 -2.65 9.20
C GLY A 180 1.71 -2.07 10.32
N PRO A 181 1.72 -2.68 11.51
CA PRO A 181 2.42 -2.16 12.68
C PRO A 181 3.95 -2.12 12.54
N GLU A 182 4.51 -2.84 11.59
CA GLU A 182 5.93 -2.88 11.26
C GLU A 182 6.41 -1.63 10.51
N MET A 183 5.49 -0.86 9.93
CA MET A 183 5.81 0.34 9.17
C MET A 183 6.08 1.54 10.07
N VAL A 184 7.05 2.40 9.68
CA VAL A 184 7.56 3.49 10.52
C VAL A 184 6.48 4.43 11.01
N THR A 185 5.57 4.84 10.14
CA THR A 185 4.44 5.73 10.46
C THR A 185 3.55 5.13 11.53
N ARG A 186 3.18 3.85 11.36
CA ARG A 186 2.33 3.14 12.32
C ARG A 186 3.05 2.83 13.63
N LYS A 187 4.36 2.54 13.60
CA LYS A 187 5.19 2.43 14.80
C LYS A 187 5.12 3.71 15.63
N ILE A 188 5.24 4.87 14.98
CA ILE A 188 5.23 6.17 15.65
C ILE A 188 3.85 6.46 16.26
N THR A 189 2.75 6.28 15.50
CA THR A 189 1.41 6.59 16.02
C THR A 189 0.97 5.65 17.15
N ARG A 190 1.35 4.38 17.08
CA ARG A 190 1.11 3.43 18.19
C ARG A 190 1.94 3.74 19.42
N ALA A 191 3.21 4.12 19.25
CA ALA A 191 4.04 4.56 20.36
C ALA A 191 3.51 5.85 21.01
N ALA A 192 2.89 6.76 20.20
CA ALA A 192 2.22 7.95 20.72
C ALA A 192 1.01 7.58 21.59
N ALA A 193 0.19 6.62 21.16
CA ALA A 193 -0.94 6.13 21.95
C ALA A 193 -0.47 5.42 23.25
N ALA A 194 0.60 4.62 23.18
CA ALA A 194 1.23 4.00 24.34
C ALA A 194 1.77 5.05 25.33
N TRP A 195 2.38 6.12 24.81
CA TRP A 195 2.86 7.25 25.64
C TRP A 195 1.72 7.89 26.44
N VAL A 196 0.59 8.15 25.80
CA VAL A 196 -0.62 8.69 26.47
C VAL A 196 -1.15 7.73 27.52
N ALA A 197 -1.05 6.42 27.28
CA ALA A 197 -1.43 5.38 28.23
C ALA A 197 -0.42 5.18 29.40
N GLY A 198 0.71 5.93 29.41
CA GLY A 198 1.70 5.89 30.49
C GLY A 198 2.96 5.08 30.20
N ASP A 199 3.09 4.48 29.01
CA ASP A 199 4.33 3.82 28.56
C ASP A 199 5.27 4.86 27.95
N HIS A 200 6.26 5.30 28.72
CA HIS A 200 7.25 6.28 28.29
C HIS A 200 8.55 5.65 27.78
N THR A 201 8.49 4.37 27.36
CA THR A 201 9.63 3.70 26.73
C THR A 201 10.08 4.46 25.48
N PRO A 202 11.40 4.78 25.33
CA PRO A 202 11.90 5.48 24.16
C PRO A 202 11.59 4.72 22.86
N LEU A 203 11.02 5.42 21.88
CA LEU A 203 10.75 4.88 20.58
C LEU A 203 12.05 4.68 19.79
N ARG A 204 12.34 3.45 19.37
CA ARG A 204 13.55 3.13 18.61
C ARG A 204 13.28 3.16 17.12
N LEU A 205 13.99 4.03 16.39
CA LEU A 205 13.90 4.22 14.94
C LEU A 205 15.29 4.24 14.30
N GLY A 206 15.33 4.10 12.97
CA GLY A 206 16.55 4.27 12.18
C GLY A 206 16.78 5.72 11.76
N ASN A 207 16.92 5.95 10.45
CA ASN A 207 17.18 7.25 9.86
C ASN A 207 15.97 8.19 9.98
N LEU A 208 16.09 9.26 10.75
CA LEU A 208 15.02 10.24 10.94
C LEU A 208 14.93 11.28 9.82
N ASP A 209 15.96 11.37 9.00
CA ASP A 209 16.06 12.39 7.95
C ASP A 209 15.65 11.83 6.56
N ALA A 210 15.40 10.53 6.47
CA ALA A 210 14.81 9.91 5.27
C ALA A 210 13.44 10.52 4.98
N ARG A 211 13.23 10.94 3.72
CA ARG A 211 12.03 11.66 3.28
C ARG A 211 11.16 10.78 2.41
N ARG A 212 9.87 10.88 2.61
CA ARG A 212 8.86 10.13 1.84
C ARG A 212 7.67 11.03 1.50
N ASP A 213 7.10 10.78 0.35
CA ASP A 213 5.79 11.31 -0.03
C ASP A 213 4.74 10.38 0.60
N TRP A 214 4.06 10.84 1.64
CA TRP A 214 3.03 10.09 2.35
C TRP A 214 1.63 10.61 2.03
N GLY A 215 0.83 9.77 1.35
CA GLY A 215 -0.58 10.04 1.09
C GLY A 215 -1.53 9.14 1.88
N PHE A 216 -2.82 9.37 1.75
CA PHE A 216 -3.88 8.58 2.38
C PHE A 216 -4.27 7.39 1.48
N ALA A 217 -4.25 6.18 2.02
CA ALA A 217 -4.57 4.95 1.27
C ALA A 217 -5.96 4.98 0.60
N GLY A 218 -6.95 5.62 1.23
CA GLY A 218 -8.29 5.81 0.65
C GLY A 218 -8.30 6.65 -0.64
N ASP A 219 -7.34 7.57 -0.80
CA ASP A 219 -7.16 8.32 -2.05
C ASP A 219 -6.53 7.45 -3.14
N TYR A 220 -5.58 6.60 -2.76
CA TYR A 220 -4.86 5.75 -3.69
C TYR A 220 -5.76 4.67 -4.30
N VAL A 221 -6.69 4.09 -3.54
CA VAL A 221 -7.62 3.11 -4.11
C VAL A 221 -8.58 3.72 -5.13
N ARG A 222 -8.90 5.02 -5.01
CA ARG A 222 -9.64 5.75 -6.05
C ARG A 222 -8.84 5.87 -7.34
N ALA A 223 -7.52 6.11 -7.23
CA ALA A 223 -6.63 6.10 -8.40
C ALA A 223 -6.59 4.72 -9.06
N MET A 224 -6.45 3.64 -8.27
CA MET A 224 -6.44 2.27 -8.78
C MET A 224 -7.67 1.96 -9.63
N HIS A 225 -8.85 2.36 -9.14
CA HIS A 225 -10.10 2.21 -9.90
C HIS A 225 -10.09 3.10 -11.16
N ALA A 226 -9.74 4.38 -11.04
CA ALA A 226 -9.73 5.32 -12.17
C ALA A 226 -8.82 4.83 -13.31
N MET A 227 -7.66 4.25 -13.01
CA MET A 227 -6.75 3.67 -14.00
C MET A 227 -7.41 2.54 -14.81
N LEU A 228 -8.23 1.69 -14.17
CA LEU A 228 -8.96 0.64 -14.87
C LEU A 228 -10.19 1.17 -15.62
N GLN A 229 -10.63 2.42 -15.41
CA GLN A 229 -11.71 3.04 -16.19
C GLN A 229 -11.17 3.85 -17.37
N ALA A 230 -9.85 4.07 -17.48
CA ALA A 230 -9.23 4.81 -18.57
C ALA A 230 -9.53 4.16 -19.93
N PRO A 231 -9.60 4.94 -21.03
CA PRO A 231 -9.90 4.43 -22.37
C PRO A 231 -8.77 3.55 -22.93
N ALA A 232 -7.54 3.75 -22.48
CA ALA A 232 -6.36 2.96 -22.87
C ALA A 232 -5.50 2.66 -21.63
N PRO A 233 -4.83 1.49 -21.59
CA PRO A 233 -3.97 1.14 -20.47
C PRO A 233 -2.69 1.97 -20.47
N SER A 234 -2.34 2.55 -19.33
CA SER A 234 -1.08 3.26 -19.08
C SER A 234 -0.63 3.07 -17.64
N ASP A 235 0.61 3.45 -17.33
CA ASP A 235 1.12 3.49 -15.98
C ASP A 235 1.02 4.90 -15.44
N TYR A 236 0.83 5.03 -14.13
CA TYR A 236 0.64 6.34 -13.47
C TYR A 236 1.40 6.39 -12.16
N VAL A 237 2.09 7.50 -11.94
CA VAL A 237 2.65 7.86 -10.64
C VAL A 237 1.55 8.40 -9.73
N ILE A 238 1.39 7.79 -8.57
CA ILE A 238 0.40 8.19 -7.56
C ILE A 238 1.12 8.59 -6.27
N GLY A 239 0.99 9.86 -5.93
CA GLY A 239 1.55 10.47 -4.74
C GLY A 239 0.99 11.86 -4.51
N THR A 240 1.38 12.50 -3.42
CA THR A 240 0.88 13.83 -3.06
C THR A 240 1.65 14.94 -3.79
N GLY A 241 2.91 14.69 -4.14
CA GLY A 241 3.86 15.68 -4.66
C GLY A 241 4.66 16.38 -3.57
N GLU A 242 4.43 16.03 -2.30
CA GLU A 242 5.13 16.59 -1.15
C GLU A 242 5.88 15.49 -0.40
N SER A 243 7.14 15.73 -0.02
CA SER A 243 7.88 14.78 0.81
C SER A 243 8.18 15.37 2.19
N HIS A 244 8.06 14.52 3.20
CA HIS A 244 8.31 14.85 4.61
C HIS A 244 9.32 13.87 5.19
N SER A 245 10.15 14.32 6.12
CA SER A 245 11.08 13.45 6.84
C SER A 245 10.36 12.66 7.94
N VAL A 246 10.97 11.56 8.39
CA VAL A 246 10.49 10.85 9.60
C VAL A 246 10.44 11.78 10.80
N ARG A 247 11.40 12.72 10.89
CA ARG A 247 11.43 13.78 11.90
C ARG A 247 10.21 14.70 11.81
N ASP A 248 9.80 15.09 10.60
CA ASP A 248 8.59 15.91 10.40
C ASP A 248 7.33 15.13 10.82
N PHE A 249 7.28 13.83 10.53
CA PHE A 249 6.18 12.97 10.96
C PHE A 249 6.08 12.90 12.50
N LEU A 250 7.22 12.74 13.19
CA LEU A 250 7.28 12.77 14.67
C LEU A 250 6.79 14.08 15.24
N ARG A 251 7.23 15.21 14.67
CA ARG A 251 6.81 16.56 15.11
C ARG A 251 5.30 16.74 14.94
N GLU A 252 4.75 16.29 13.81
CA GLU A 252 3.31 16.39 13.54
C GLU A 252 2.50 15.48 14.47
N VAL A 253 3.00 14.28 14.81
CA VAL A 253 2.37 13.42 15.83
C VAL A 253 2.32 14.10 17.18
N ILE A 254 3.42 14.73 17.64
CA ILE A 254 3.47 15.48 18.89
C ILE A 254 2.48 16.66 18.85
N ALA A 255 2.42 17.39 17.74
CA ALA A 255 1.47 18.48 17.55
C ALA A 255 0.01 17.97 17.62
N SER A 256 -0.28 16.87 16.93
CA SER A 256 -1.61 16.22 16.93
C SER A 256 -2.05 15.80 18.32
N LEU A 257 -1.15 15.22 19.15
CA LEU A 257 -1.47 14.87 20.54
C LEU A 257 -1.88 16.11 21.35
N ARG A 258 -1.12 17.22 21.22
CA ARG A 258 -1.42 18.49 21.93
C ARG A 258 -2.74 19.08 21.50
N GLU A 259 -3.03 19.09 20.20
CA GLU A 259 -4.31 19.56 19.64
C GLU A 259 -5.52 18.71 20.12
N LEU A 260 -5.30 17.42 20.36
CA LEU A 260 -6.33 16.52 20.90
C LEU A 260 -6.47 16.63 22.43
N GLY A 261 -5.66 17.48 23.08
CA GLY A 261 -5.68 17.67 24.54
C GLY A 261 -4.96 16.57 25.32
N ASP A 262 -4.14 15.77 24.65
CA ASP A 262 -3.40 14.67 25.27
C ASP A 262 -1.99 15.07 25.73
N ARG A 263 -1.44 14.27 26.65
CA ARG A 263 -0.03 14.39 27.03
C ARG A 263 0.86 14.00 25.87
N ALA A 264 1.81 14.85 25.53
CA ALA A 264 2.75 14.61 24.45
C ALA A 264 4.19 14.67 24.95
N PRO A 265 5.15 13.97 24.28
CA PRO A 265 6.56 14.19 24.49
C PRO A 265 6.91 15.68 24.28
N ARG A 266 7.97 16.18 24.94
CA ARG A 266 8.39 17.58 24.78
C ARG A 266 8.89 17.83 23.35
N SER A 267 9.71 16.89 22.84
CA SER A 267 10.23 16.94 21.48
C SER A 267 10.46 15.52 20.91
N ALA A 268 10.74 15.43 19.61
CA ALA A 268 11.11 14.18 18.98
C ALA A 268 12.45 13.62 19.52
N GLU A 269 13.38 14.51 19.85
CA GLU A 269 14.72 14.15 20.36
C GLU A 269 14.66 13.54 21.77
N GLU A 270 13.71 13.98 22.60
CA GLU A 270 13.48 13.38 23.92
C GLU A 270 12.81 12.02 23.82
N TRP A 271 11.92 11.85 22.84
CA TRP A 271 11.09 10.65 22.69
C TRP A 271 11.78 9.51 21.95
N VAL A 272 12.66 9.83 20.98
CA VAL A 272 13.21 8.85 20.03
C VAL A 272 14.68 8.55 20.35
N GLN A 273 14.99 7.26 20.35
CA GLN A 273 16.36 6.75 20.33
C GLN A 273 16.68 6.21 18.93
N VAL A 274 17.68 6.80 18.26
CA VAL A 274 18.18 6.23 16.99
C VAL A 274 18.92 4.93 17.29
N ASP A 275 18.49 3.85 16.62
CA ASP A 275 19.05 2.51 16.79
C ASP A 275 19.68 2.06 15.44
N PRO A 276 21.01 1.82 15.40
CA PRO A 276 21.70 1.40 14.18
C PRO A 276 21.13 0.15 13.52
N ARG A 277 20.47 -0.73 14.27
CA ARG A 277 19.84 -1.95 13.73
C ARG A 277 18.69 -1.67 12.77
N PHE A 278 18.11 -0.47 12.81
CA PHE A 278 17.05 -0.02 11.91
C PHE A 278 17.55 0.84 10.75
N LEU A 279 18.87 1.06 10.62
CA LEU A 279 19.45 1.68 9.45
C LEU A 279 19.42 0.71 8.27
N ARG A 280 19.00 1.17 7.11
CA ARG A 280 18.89 0.33 5.91
C ARG A 280 20.15 0.40 5.06
N THR A 281 20.64 -0.77 4.62
CA THR A 281 21.60 -0.82 3.53
C THR A 281 20.90 -0.36 2.24
N GLY A 282 21.50 0.60 1.51
CA GLY A 282 20.88 1.14 0.30
C GLY A 282 19.67 2.06 0.60
N GLU A 283 19.74 2.85 1.68
CA GLU A 283 18.70 3.82 2.04
C GLU A 283 18.40 4.78 0.88
N ILE A 284 17.12 4.96 0.62
CA ILE A 284 16.64 5.97 -0.31
C ILE A 284 16.39 7.26 0.49
N HIS A 285 17.05 8.35 0.10
CA HIS A 285 17.03 9.58 0.87
C HIS A 285 15.76 10.40 0.72
N ASP A 286 15.24 10.52 -0.51
CA ASP A 286 14.00 11.24 -0.80
C ASP A 286 13.18 10.48 -1.86
N LEU A 287 11.90 10.29 -1.59
CA LEU A 287 10.91 9.82 -2.56
C LEU A 287 9.79 10.85 -2.62
N ARG A 288 9.69 11.55 -3.76
CA ARG A 288 8.66 12.55 -4.00
C ARG A 288 8.04 12.34 -5.39
N ALA A 289 6.73 12.18 -5.45
CA ALA A 289 5.98 11.98 -6.67
C ALA A 289 5.87 13.26 -7.50
N ASP A 290 5.75 13.07 -8.82
CA ASP A 290 5.14 14.04 -9.73
C ASP A 290 3.87 13.42 -10.33
N PRO A 291 2.72 13.59 -9.70
CA PRO A 291 1.46 12.94 -10.12
C PRO A 291 0.71 13.72 -11.22
N ARG A 292 1.39 14.56 -12.02
CA ARG A 292 0.73 15.40 -13.05
C ARG A 292 -0.08 14.58 -14.03
N LEU A 293 0.45 13.47 -14.52
CA LEU A 293 -0.24 12.61 -15.48
C LEU A 293 -1.55 12.06 -14.91
N ALA A 294 -1.53 11.59 -13.66
CA ALA A 294 -2.75 11.11 -12.99
C ALA A 294 -3.77 12.23 -12.79
N LYS A 295 -3.33 13.45 -12.46
CA LYS A 295 -4.21 14.61 -12.35
C LYS A 295 -4.87 14.96 -13.68
N GLU A 296 -4.10 15.02 -14.76
CA GLU A 296 -4.57 15.44 -16.08
C GLU A 296 -5.45 14.38 -16.76
N GLN A 297 -5.06 13.11 -16.70
CA GLN A 297 -5.75 12.05 -17.45
C GLN A 297 -6.83 11.33 -16.65
N LEU A 298 -6.68 11.20 -15.33
CA LEU A 298 -7.62 10.50 -14.47
C LEU A 298 -8.48 11.45 -13.63
N GLY A 299 -8.17 12.76 -13.62
CA GLY A 299 -8.81 13.72 -12.71
C GLY A 299 -8.54 13.43 -11.23
N TRP A 300 -7.50 12.65 -10.95
CA TRP A 300 -7.21 12.20 -9.59
C TRP A 300 -6.43 13.26 -8.80
N HIS A 301 -6.85 13.51 -7.56
CA HIS A 301 -6.17 14.38 -6.61
C HIS A 301 -6.20 13.75 -5.22
N PRO A 302 -5.12 13.90 -4.41
CA PRO A 302 -5.18 13.56 -3.00
C PRO A 302 -6.17 14.48 -2.29
N SER A 303 -7.02 13.91 -1.44
CA SER A 303 -8.03 14.68 -0.69
C SER A 303 -7.62 14.94 0.77
N VAL A 304 -6.63 14.20 1.26
CA VAL A 304 -6.12 14.29 2.62
C VAL A 304 -4.68 14.79 2.58
N ASN A 305 -4.39 15.89 3.26
CA ASN A 305 -3.03 16.41 3.38
C ASN A 305 -2.23 15.69 4.49
N PHE A 306 -0.92 15.98 4.55
CA PHE A 306 -0.01 15.32 5.49
C PHE A 306 -0.46 15.45 6.96
N LYS A 307 -0.86 16.63 7.41
CA LYS A 307 -1.29 16.88 8.79
C LYS A 307 -2.58 16.12 9.14
N GLU A 308 -3.54 16.15 8.24
CA GLU A 308 -4.79 15.41 8.38
C GLU A 308 -4.56 13.91 8.43
N LEU A 309 -3.65 13.38 7.60
CA LEU A 309 -3.25 11.98 7.62
C LEU A 309 -2.65 11.58 8.98
N VAL A 310 -1.67 12.35 9.46
CA VAL A 310 -1.03 12.07 10.77
C VAL A 310 -2.05 12.11 11.89
N ARG A 311 -2.90 13.15 11.92
CA ARG A 311 -3.96 13.30 12.93
C ARG A 311 -4.97 12.14 12.90
N MET A 312 -5.36 11.70 11.70
CA MET A 312 -6.26 10.55 11.51
C MET A 312 -5.67 9.28 12.12
N MET A 313 -4.38 9.02 11.86
CA MET A 313 -3.69 7.84 12.38
C MET A 313 -3.52 7.91 13.90
N VAL A 314 -3.11 9.06 14.43
CA VAL A 314 -2.97 9.29 15.88
C VAL A 314 -4.30 9.09 16.60
N LYS A 315 -5.39 9.69 16.09
CA LYS A 315 -6.72 9.56 16.67
C LYS A 315 -7.17 8.10 16.74
N ALA A 316 -7.00 7.34 15.66
CA ALA A 316 -7.39 5.95 15.61
C ALA A 316 -6.61 5.07 16.61
N ASP A 317 -5.30 5.32 16.78
CA ASP A 317 -4.50 4.58 17.76
C ASP A 317 -4.84 4.97 19.22
N LEU A 318 -5.17 6.23 19.48
CA LEU A 318 -5.65 6.68 20.78
C LEU A 318 -7.00 6.04 21.14
N GLU A 319 -7.94 5.98 20.20
CA GLU A 319 -9.23 5.32 20.37
C GLU A 319 -9.04 3.84 20.71
N ALA A 320 -8.15 3.14 19.98
CA ALA A 320 -7.87 1.73 20.21
C ALA A 320 -7.27 1.42 21.61
N VAL A 321 -6.53 2.37 22.20
CA VAL A 321 -5.98 2.22 23.56
C VAL A 321 -6.99 2.58 24.64
N ARG A 322 -7.91 3.51 24.34
CA ARG A 322 -8.96 3.99 25.29
C ARG A 322 -10.17 3.06 25.34
N GLU A 323 -10.46 2.34 24.25
CA GLU A 323 -11.50 1.32 24.29
C GLU A 323 -10.99 0.12 25.10
N PRO A 324 -11.67 -0.29 26.19
CA PRO A 324 -11.33 -1.53 26.89
C PRO A 324 -11.42 -2.66 25.87
N ALA A 325 -10.41 -3.56 25.88
CA ALA A 325 -10.41 -4.75 25.02
C ALA A 325 -11.80 -5.39 25.09
N ARG A 326 -12.58 -5.30 24.01
CA ARG A 326 -13.81 -6.09 23.89
C ARG A 326 -13.34 -7.53 24.01
N THR A 327 -13.56 -8.12 25.17
CA THR A 327 -13.35 -9.54 25.45
C THR A 327 -14.01 -10.32 24.32
N ALA A 328 -13.14 -11.00 23.53
CA ALA A 328 -13.53 -11.90 22.46
C ALA A 328 -14.28 -13.12 22.99
#